data_9cf3f25de35b3b0d5c2004bed59cb116
#
_entry.id   9cf3f25de35b3b0d5c2004bed59cb116
#
_cell.length_a   1.000
_cell.length_b   1.000
_cell.length_c   1.000
_cell.angle_alpha   90.00
_cell.angle_beta   90.00
_cell.angle_gamma   90.00
#
_symmetry.space_group_name_H-M   'P 1'
#
loop_
_entity.id
_entity.type
_entity.pdbx_description
1 polymer ?
#
loop_
_entity_poly.entity_id
_entity_poly.type
_entity_poly.pdbx_seq_one_letter_code
_entity_poly.pdbx_strand_id
1 'polypeptide(L)'
;LELMVGTRWNVLDPLGRIQNQYADNPKYRFRVIPAVDENGHSNFNYDYGVGFDDAYYADMKASIDDATWWAKYMGKPYVREGLLFPADELRYFNGVLPDGEPDRKLMVMDIAWGGGDFTACPIAYVYGDAVFIPDLVFNNGDKTVTRPEVVGKIIQHKINVVRGEANNGGDEYCDVVDSQLRQQGYHCSVRSQRAPNGQSKLSRIIQYAPDIKRFYFLDEKHQSKEYKAFMEQVTMFTQLGKVPHDDAPDSLAQLADELYNGISKIEPVKRPF
;
A
#
# COMPACT_ATOMS: atom_id res chain seq x y z
N LEU A 1 -28.13 6.71 -25.27
CA LEU A 1 -26.82 6.15 -24.82
C LEU A 1 -25.75 7.01 -25.45
N GLU A 2 -24.85 7.57 -24.64
CA GLU A 2 -23.69 8.35 -25.10
C GLU A 2 -22.43 7.56 -24.72
N LEU A 3 -21.49 7.42 -25.65
CA LEU A 3 -20.19 6.79 -25.43
C LEU A 3 -19.10 7.82 -25.68
N MET A 4 -18.31 8.13 -24.67
CA MET A 4 -17.10 8.94 -24.77
C MET A 4 -15.87 8.03 -24.69
N VAL A 5 -14.99 8.13 -25.69
CA VAL A 5 -13.72 7.39 -25.74
C VAL A 5 -12.59 8.40 -25.90
N GLY A 6 -11.52 8.19 -25.16
CA GLY A 6 -10.35 9.07 -25.25
C GLY A 6 -9.20 8.60 -24.41
N THR A 7 -8.01 9.13 -24.72
CA THR A 7 -6.80 8.94 -23.92
C THR A 7 -6.76 9.99 -22.81
N ARG A 8 -6.38 9.58 -21.63
CA ARG A 8 -6.19 10.48 -20.49
C ARG A 8 -4.87 11.23 -20.65
N TRP A 9 -4.85 12.49 -20.27
CA TRP A 9 -3.67 13.36 -20.34
C TRP A 9 -3.35 14.04 -19.02
N ASN A 10 -4.41 14.34 -18.26
CA ASN A 10 -4.33 15.04 -16.99
C ASN A 10 -5.52 14.64 -16.13
N VAL A 11 -5.41 14.79 -14.81
CA VAL A 11 -6.52 14.52 -13.88
C VAL A 11 -7.74 15.39 -14.13
N LEU A 12 -7.56 16.60 -14.68
CA LEU A 12 -8.61 17.57 -15.01
C LEU A 12 -8.94 17.63 -16.50
N ASP A 13 -8.52 16.65 -17.30
CA ASP A 13 -8.97 16.53 -18.69
C ASP A 13 -10.50 16.30 -18.76
N PRO A 14 -11.15 16.44 -19.93
CA PRO A 14 -12.60 16.32 -20.02
C PRO A 14 -13.17 15.03 -19.43
N LEU A 15 -12.50 13.87 -19.66
CA LEU A 15 -12.92 12.58 -19.10
C LEU A 15 -12.74 12.54 -17.59
N GLY A 16 -11.64 13.12 -17.06
CA GLY A 16 -11.39 13.20 -15.64
C GLY A 16 -12.40 14.08 -14.90
N ARG A 17 -12.77 15.20 -15.47
CA ARG A 17 -13.81 16.07 -14.90
C ARG A 17 -15.15 15.36 -14.81
N ILE A 18 -15.54 14.64 -15.87
CA ILE A 18 -16.77 13.84 -15.89
C ILE A 18 -16.69 12.72 -14.86
N GLN A 19 -15.57 12.02 -14.79
CA GLN A 19 -15.35 10.96 -13.80
C GLN A 19 -15.47 11.49 -12.37
N ASN A 20 -14.81 12.60 -12.05
CA ASN A 20 -14.87 13.21 -10.72
C ASN A 20 -16.27 13.71 -10.36
N GLN A 21 -17.01 14.24 -11.35
CA GLN A 21 -18.35 14.77 -11.12
C GLN A 21 -19.41 13.68 -10.95
N TYR A 22 -19.25 12.54 -11.62
CA TYR A 22 -20.29 11.52 -11.73
C TYR A 22 -19.84 10.13 -11.26
N ALA A 23 -18.76 10.02 -10.47
CA ALA A 23 -18.24 8.75 -9.97
C ALA A 23 -19.32 7.91 -9.26
N ASP A 24 -20.12 8.54 -8.42
CA ASP A 24 -21.16 7.89 -7.62
C ASP A 24 -22.53 7.80 -8.32
N ASN A 25 -22.62 8.26 -9.56
CA ASN A 25 -23.89 8.25 -10.29
C ASN A 25 -24.06 6.96 -11.09
N PRO A 26 -25.03 6.08 -10.75
CA PRO A 26 -25.21 4.78 -11.39
C PRO A 26 -25.58 4.82 -12.88
N LYS A 27 -25.92 6.00 -13.41
CA LYS A 27 -26.17 6.21 -14.84
C LYS A 27 -24.89 6.30 -15.66
N TYR A 28 -23.73 6.55 -15.01
CA TYR A 28 -22.43 6.66 -15.65
C TYR A 28 -21.60 5.40 -15.36
N ARG A 29 -20.95 4.90 -16.37
CA ARG A 29 -19.99 3.79 -16.24
C ARG A 29 -18.65 4.21 -16.80
N PHE A 30 -17.63 4.13 -16.00
CA PHE A 30 -16.25 4.41 -16.39
C PHE A 30 -15.50 3.09 -16.54
N ARG A 31 -14.79 2.96 -17.63
CA ARG A 31 -13.92 1.81 -17.90
C ARG A 31 -12.57 2.31 -18.38
N VAL A 32 -11.52 1.94 -17.68
CA VAL A 32 -10.14 2.14 -18.10
C VAL A 32 -9.62 0.84 -18.68
N ILE A 33 -9.01 0.92 -19.87
CA ILE A 33 -8.30 -0.21 -20.48
C ILE A 33 -6.84 0.20 -20.53
N PRO A 34 -5.99 -0.28 -19.59
CA PRO A 34 -4.58 0.06 -19.59
C PRO A 34 -3.86 -0.63 -20.76
N ALA A 35 -2.72 -0.08 -21.16
CA ALA A 35 -1.89 -0.65 -22.23
C ALA A 35 -1.39 -2.06 -21.89
N VAL A 36 -1.03 -2.27 -20.63
CA VAL A 36 -0.60 -3.57 -20.11
C VAL A 36 -1.43 -3.96 -18.89
N ASP A 37 -1.56 -5.26 -18.68
CA ASP A 37 -2.20 -5.81 -17.50
C ASP A 37 -1.25 -5.80 -16.28
N GLU A 38 -1.70 -6.37 -15.18
CA GLU A 38 -0.97 -6.44 -13.91
C GLU A 38 0.30 -7.32 -13.98
N ASN A 39 0.39 -8.19 -14.97
CA ASN A 39 1.55 -9.05 -15.21
C ASN A 39 2.53 -8.45 -16.24
N GLY A 40 2.18 -7.28 -16.79
CA GLY A 40 2.96 -6.59 -17.81
C GLY A 40 2.65 -7.06 -19.24
N HIS A 41 1.61 -7.89 -19.43
CA HIS A 41 1.18 -8.33 -20.76
C HIS A 41 0.29 -7.28 -21.42
N SER A 42 0.49 -7.11 -22.72
CA SER A 42 -0.27 -6.17 -23.53
C SER A 42 -1.77 -6.51 -23.58
N ASN A 43 -2.61 -5.53 -23.32
CA ASN A 43 -4.05 -5.63 -23.56
C ASN A 43 -4.44 -5.35 -25.02
N PHE A 44 -3.48 -5.04 -25.88
CA PHE A 44 -3.68 -4.65 -27.28
C PHE A 44 -2.85 -5.50 -28.26
N ASN A 45 -2.42 -6.67 -27.85
CA ASN A 45 -1.79 -7.65 -28.72
C ASN A 45 -2.88 -8.60 -29.26
N TYR A 46 -3.18 -8.49 -30.54
CA TYR A 46 -4.24 -9.26 -31.21
C TYR A 46 -3.65 -10.26 -32.20
N ASP A 47 -4.46 -11.25 -32.60
CA ASP A 47 -4.09 -12.21 -33.60
C ASP A 47 -3.65 -11.56 -34.92
N TYR A 48 -2.88 -12.30 -35.74
CA TYR A 48 -2.39 -11.85 -37.04
C TYR A 48 -1.41 -10.68 -37.04
N GLY A 49 -0.73 -10.43 -35.92
CA GLY A 49 0.25 -9.34 -35.80
C GLY A 49 -0.39 -7.94 -35.78
N VAL A 50 -1.65 -7.86 -35.39
CA VAL A 50 -2.34 -6.60 -35.21
C VAL A 50 -2.19 -6.13 -33.76
N GLY A 51 -1.92 -4.84 -33.56
CA GLY A 51 -1.77 -4.26 -32.24
C GLY A 51 -0.32 -4.09 -31.80
N PHE A 52 -0.09 -4.12 -30.48
CA PHE A 52 1.19 -3.84 -29.87
C PHE A 52 1.51 -4.94 -28.86
N ASP A 53 2.68 -5.54 -28.95
CA ASP A 53 3.13 -6.61 -28.07
C ASP A 53 3.75 -6.07 -26.75
N ASP A 54 4.14 -6.99 -25.87
CA ASP A 54 4.74 -6.66 -24.57
C ASP A 54 6.08 -5.92 -24.74
N ALA A 55 6.87 -6.28 -25.76
CA ALA A 55 8.15 -5.65 -26.04
C ALA A 55 7.97 -4.17 -26.45
N TYR A 56 7.00 -3.89 -27.31
CA TYR A 56 6.66 -2.51 -27.68
C TYR A 56 6.33 -1.64 -26.46
N TYR A 57 5.50 -2.15 -25.55
CA TYR A 57 5.14 -1.37 -24.37
C TYR A 57 6.28 -1.26 -23.34
N ALA A 58 7.15 -2.25 -23.25
CA ALA A 58 8.35 -2.17 -22.42
C ALA A 58 9.30 -1.06 -22.92
N ASP A 59 9.56 -1.02 -24.23
CA ASP A 59 10.38 0.02 -24.86
C ASP A 59 9.75 1.40 -24.73
N MET A 60 8.43 1.49 -24.92
CA MET A 60 7.70 2.74 -24.76
C MET A 60 7.80 3.26 -23.31
N LYS A 61 7.60 2.40 -22.31
CA LYS A 61 7.73 2.75 -20.89
C LYS A 61 9.15 3.25 -20.57
N ALA A 62 10.17 2.65 -21.15
CA ALA A 62 11.55 3.07 -20.95
C ALA A 62 11.91 4.40 -21.64
N SER A 63 11.15 4.81 -22.66
CA SER A 63 11.45 6.00 -23.49
C SER A 63 10.74 7.27 -23.07
N ILE A 64 9.73 7.20 -22.20
CA ILE A 64 8.92 8.35 -21.77
C ILE A 64 8.98 8.52 -20.25
N ASP A 65 8.60 9.71 -19.76
CA ASP A 65 8.49 9.95 -18.33
C ASP A 65 7.29 9.19 -17.73
N ASP A 66 7.40 8.93 -16.44
CA ASP A 66 6.44 8.13 -15.70
C ASP A 66 5.03 8.75 -15.67
N ALA A 67 4.92 10.08 -15.53
CA ALA A 67 3.63 10.76 -15.55
C ALA A 67 2.92 10.60 -16.91
N THR A 68 3.67 10.68 -18.00
CA THR A 68 3.17 10.44 -19.37
C THR A 68 2.76 8.99 -19.55
N TRP A 69 3.55 8.02 -19.05
CA TRP A 69 3.20 6.61 -19.08
C TRP A 69 1.87 6.35 -18.37
N TRP A 70 1.75 6.77 -17.12
CA TRP A 70 0.54 6.56 -16.33
C TRP A 70 -0.70 7.25 -16.91
N ALA A 71 -0.54 8.46 -17.43
CA ALA A 71 -1.66 9.18 -18.05
C ALA A 71 -2.12 8.51 -19.35
N LYS A 72 -1.23 8.39 -20.32
CA LYS A 72 -1.60 8.03 -21.70
C LYS A 72 -1.81 6.54 -21.90
N TYR A 73 -0.96 5.72 -21.29
CA TYR A 73 -0.93 4.27 -21.50
C TYR A 73 -1.68 3.50 -20.42
N MET A 74 -1.62 3.94 -19.18
CA MET A 74 -2.34 3.26 -18.09
C MET A 74 -3.72 3.87 -17.81
N GLY A 75 -4.03 5.05 -18.41
CA GLY A 75 -5.32 5.73 -18.23
C GLY A 75 -5.53 6.30 -16.82
N LYS A 76 -4.46 6.43 -16.04
CA LYS A 76 -4.44 6.89 -14.65
C LYS A 76 -3.55 8.13 -14.51
N PRO A 77 -3.96 9.31 -15.04
CA PRO A 77 -3.16 10.52 -14.92
C PRO A 77 -3.03 10.95 -13.47
N TYR A 78 -1.84 11.39 -13.09
CA TYR A 78 -1.59 12.01 -11.81
C TYR A 78 -0.80 13.33 -11.99
N VAL A 79 -0.89 14.19 -11.00
CA VAL A 79 -0.13 15.44 -10.98
C VAL A 79 1.12 15.19 -10.14
N ARG A 80 2.31 15.30 -10.75
CA ARG A 80 3.59 15.13 -10.04
C ARG A 80 3.79 16.22 -8.97
N GLU A 81 3.31 17.42 -9.25
CA GLU A 81 3.26 18.50 -8.25
C GLU A 81 2.30 18.12 -7.11
N GLY A 82 2.84 18.08 -5.89
CA GLY A 82 2.08 17.72 -4.70
C GLY A 82 2.06 16.25 -4.34
N LEU A 83 2.73 15.37 -5.09
CA LEU A 83 2.99 14.00 -4.63
C LEU A 83 3.79 14.03 -3.34
N LEU A 84 3.33 13.29 -2.35
CA LEU A 84 4.04 13.19 -1.08
C LEU A 84 5.18 12.18 -1.13
N PHE A 85 5.03 11.14 -1.95
CA PHE A 85 5.98 10.03 -2.09
C PHE A 85 6.32 9.74 -3.56
N PRO A 86 6.95 10.69 -4.28
CA PRO A 86 7.40 10.39 -5.64
C PRO A 86 8.32 9.16 -5.64
N ALA A 87 8.17 8.28 -6.65
CA ALA A 87 8.90 7.02 -6.69
C ALA A 87 10.43 7.21 -6.67
N ASP A 88 10.93 8.28 -7.27
CA ASP A 88 12.35 8.64 -7.32
C ASP A 88 12.91 9.18 -5.97
N GLU A 89 12.05 9.47 -5.01
CA GLU A 89 12.44 9.87 -3.64
C GLU A 89 12.38 8.70 -2.64
N LEU A 90 11.88 7.55 -3.04
CA LEU A 90 11.82 6.34 -2.21
C LEU A 90 13.10 5.50 -2.37
N ARG A 91 13.37 4.66 -1.37
CA ARG A 91 14.51 3.73 -1.38
C ARG A 91 14.03 2.34 -1.74
N TYR A 92 14.81 1.65 -2.56
CA TYR A 92 14.47 0.31 -3.01
C TYR A 92 15.59 -0.67 -2.73
N PHE A 93 15.24 -1.95 -2.57
CA PHE A 93 16.18 -3.06 -2.46
C PHE A 93 15.71 -4.23 -3.34
N ASN A 94 16.64 -5.05 -3.74
CA ASN A 94 16.46 -6.15 -4.71
C ASN A 94 15.99 -7.47 -4.07
N GLY A 95 15.32 -7.42 -2.93
CA GLY A 95 14.86 -8.60 -2.20
C GLY A 95 15.94 -9.25 -1.32
N VAL A 96 17.19 -8.82 -1.41
CA VAL A 96 18.28 -9.30 -0.54
C VAL A 96 18.34 -8.42 0.71
N LEU A 97 18.11 -9.02 1.86
CA LEU A 97 18.20 -8.36 3.17
C LEU A 97 19.65 -8.33 3.66
N PRO A 98 20.00 -7.42 4.61
CA PRO A 98 21.28 -7.43 5.28
C PRO A 98 21.57 -8.78 5.97
N ASP A 99 22.86 -9.11 6.11
CA ASP A 99 23.29 -10.31 6.80
C ASP A 99 22.87 -10.31 8.28
N GLY A 100 22.50 -11.48 8.79
CA GLY A 100 22.06 -11.69 10.17
C GLY A 100 20.55 -11.58 10.37
N GLU A 101 20.11 -11.76 11.61
CA GLU A 101 18.71 -11.61 11.98
C GLU A 101 18.39 -10.13 12.22
N PRO A 102 17.20 -9.65 11.80
CA PRO A 102 16.77 -8.30 12.12
C PRO A 102 16.55 -8.12 13.64
N ASP A 103 16.83 -6.94 14.14
CA ASP A 103 16.61 -6.57 15.55
C ASP A 103 15.13 -6.68 15.94
N ARG A 104 14.25 -6.38 14.98
CA ARG A 104 12.79 -6.43 15.18
C ARG A 104 12.10 -6.85 13.88
N LYS A 105 11.04 -7.66 14.05
CA LYS A 105 10.06 -7.99 12.99
C LYS A 105 8.67 -7.60 13.49
N LEU A 106 8.01 -6.71 12.80
CA LEU A 106 6.68 -6.24 13.20
C LEU A 106 5.76 -6.04 12.01
N MET A 107 4.47 -6.06 12.30
CA MET A 107 3.40 -5.77 11.35
C MET A 107 2.47 -4.73 11.95
N VAL A 108 2.02 -3.79 11.14
CA VAL A 108 0.90 -2.90 11.47
C VAL A 108 -0.28 -3.28 10.59
N MET A 109 -1.48 -3.21 11.12
CA MET A 109 -2.71 -3.55 10.40
C MET A 109 -3.65 -2.34 10.37
N ASP A 110 -3.82 -1.75 9.19
CA ASP A 110 -4.95 -0.87 8.86
C ASP A 110 -6.06 -1.74 8.26
N ILE A 111 -7.16 -1.88 9.00
CA ILE A 111 -8.17 -2.91 8.76
C ILE A 111 -9.37 -2.30 8.04
N ALA A 112 -9.68 -2.80 6.84
CA ALA A 112 -10.91 -2.51 6.13
C ALA A 112 -11.95 -3.64 6.27
N TRP A 113 -13.21 -3.28 6.09
CA TRP A 113 -14.34 -4.22 6.20
C TRP A 113 -14.88 -4.66 4.84
N GLY A 114 -14.09 -4.48 3.79
CA GLY A 114 -14.51 -4.70 2.41
C GLY A 114 -15.12 -3.44 1.77
N GLY A 115 -15.61 -3.57 0.55
CA GLY A 115 -16.12 -2.43 -0.23
C GLY A 115 -15.06 -1.84 -1.16
N GLY A 116 -14.69 -0.59 -0.96
CA GLY A 116 -13.65 0.09 -1.75
C GLY A 116 -12.30 0.17 -1.07
N ASP A 117 -12.26 0.01 0.27
CA ASP A 117 -11.08 0.18 1.08
C ASP A 117 -10.28 -1.13 1.21
N PHE A 118 -8.97 -1.01 1.41
CA PHE A 118 -8.05 -2.13 1.52
C PHE A 118 -7.60 -2.35 2.95
N THR A 119 -7.60 -3.61 3.39
CA THR A 119 -6.79 -4.03 4.54
C THR A 119 -5.33 -3.96 4.12
N ALA A 120 -4.57 -3.06 4.75
CA ALA A 120 -3.19 -2.77 4.44
C ALA A 120 -2.29 -3.10 5.64
N CYS A 121 -1.45 -4.14 5.51
CA CYS A 121 -0.62 -4.62 6.60
C CYS A 121 0.85 -4.73 6.16
N PRO A 122 1.63 -3.63 6.17
CA PRO A 122 3.06 -3.68 5.89
C PRO A 122 3.80 -4.45 6.98
N ILE A 123 4.75 -5.28 6.54
CA ILE A 123 5.69 -6.03 7.40
C ILE A 123 7.03 -5.31 7.38
N ALA A 124 7.57 -5.00 8.55
CA ALA A 124 8.85 -4.34 8.68
C ALA A 124 9.89 -5.25 9.33
N TYR A 125 11.09 -5.27 8.72
CA TYR A 125 12.31 -5.83 9.28
C TYR A 125 13.26 -4.67 9.58
N VAL A 126 13.69 -4.57 10.83
CA VAL A 126 14.55 -3.50 11.34
C VAL A 126 15.96 -4.01 11.55
N TYR A 127 16.93 -3.34 10.93
CA TYR A 127 18.36 -3.58 11.10
C TYR A 127 19.03 -2.26 11.50
N GLY A 128 19.25 -2.04 12.78
CA GLY A 128 19.69 -0.75 13.31
C GLY A 128 18.72 0.36 12.94
N ASP A 129 19.18 1.34 12.18
CA ASP A 129 18.34 2.46 11.71
C ASP A 129 17.64 2.18 10.35
N ALA A 130 17.92 1.05 9.72
CA ALA A 130 17.36 0.69 8.42
C ALA A 130 16.08 -0.14 8.59
N VAL A 131 15.01 0.27 7.91
CA VAL A 131 13.72 -0.41 7.92
C VAL A 131 13.43 -0.93 6.52
N PHE A 132 13.28 -2.24 6.39
CA PHE A 132 12.95 -2.92 5.13
C PHE A 132 11.51 -3.39 5.18
N ILE A 133 10.79 -3.21 4.07
CA ILE A 133 9.42 -3.70 3.88
C ILE A 133 9.47 -4.88 2.88
N PRO A 134 9.82 -6.10 3.34
CA PRO A 134 10.01 -7.23 2.43
C PRO A 134 8.70 -7.83 1.92
N ASP A 135 7.60 -7.63 2.63
CA ASP A 135 6.30 -8.19 2.28
C ASP A 135 5.18 -7.39 2.93
N LEU A 136 3.94 -7.65 2.53
CA LEU A 136 2.75 -7.00 3.08
C LEU A 136 1.48 -7.83 2.80
N VAL A 137 0.37 -7.46 3.44
CA VAL A 137 -0.99 -7.82 2.99
C VAL A 137 -1.64 -6.56 2.44
N PHE A 138 -2.22 -6.65 1.25
CA PHE A 138 -2.97 -5.56 0.63
C PHE A 138 -4.15 -6.12 -0.13
N ASN A 139 -5.31 -6.18 0.53
CA ASN A 139 -6.47 -6.93 0.05
C ASN A 139 -7.76 -6.21 0.41
N ASN A 140 -8.68 -6.07 -0.55
CA ASN A 140 -9.99 -5.45 -0.37
C ASN A 140 -11.13 -6.46 -0.10
N GLY A 141 -10.78 -7.72 0.13
CA GLY A 141 -11.71 -8.75 0.58
C GLY A 141 -12.21 -8.50 2.00
N ASP A 142 -13.28 -9.20 2.36
CA ASP A 142 -13.77 -9.14 3.72
C ASP A 142 -12.86 -9.90 4.72
N LYS A 143 -13.22 -9.83 5.98
CA LYS A 143 -12.46 -10.45 7.09
C LYS A 143 -12.28 -11.98 6.98
N THR A 144 -13.12 -12.66 6.21
CA THR A 144 -12.98 -14.12 6.02
C THR A 144 -11.83 -14.45 5.07
N VAL A 145 -11.46 -13.50 4.21
CA VAL A 145 -10.33 -13.58 3.29
C VAL A 145 -9.06 -13.00 3.95
N THR A 146 -9.15 -11.79 4.51
CA THR A 146 -7.98 -11.07 4.99
C THR A 146 -7.38 -11.64 6.27
N ARG A 147 -8.20 -12.18 7.22
CA ARG A 147 -7.68 -12.75 8.47
C ARG A 147 -6.75 -13.95 8.27
N PRO A 148 -7.14 -15.00 7.50
CA PRO A 148 -6.23 -16.11 7.23
C PRO A 148 -4.94 -15.69 6.55
N GLU A 149 -5.00 -14.71 5.66
CA GLU A 149 -3.83 -14.16 4.98
C GLU A 149 -2.88 -13.47 5.96
N VAL A 150 -3.41 -12.60 6.82
CA VAL A 150 -2.65 -11.92 7.89
C VAL A 150 -2.01 -12.94 8.83
N VAL A 151 -2.76 -13.92 9.32
CA VAL A 151 -2.24 -14.99 10.20
C VAL A 151 -1.12 -15.77 9.51
N GLY A 152 -1.32 -16.13 8.24
CA GLY A 152 -0.30 -16.83 7.44
C GLY A 152 0.98 -16.02 7.31
N LYS A 153 0.90 -14.72 7.00
CA LYS A 153 2.05 -13.82 6.90
C LYS A 153 2.78 -13.64 8.25
N ILE A 154 2.04 -13.51 9.35
CA ILE A 154 2.64 -13.41 10.70
C ILE A 154 3.50 -14.62 11.00
N ILE A 155 2.99 -15.83 10.74
CA ILE A 155 3.72 -17.09 10.99
C ILE A 155 4.90 -17.22 10.03
N GLN A 156 4.69 -16.98 8.73
CA GLN A 156 5.71 -17.08 7.69
C GLN A 156 6.93 -16.20 7.99
N HIS A 157 6.68 -14.95 8.38
CA HIS A 157 7.73 -13.96 8.67
C HIS A 157 8.26 -14.03 10.10
N LYS A 158 7.68 -14.88 10.94
CA LYS A 158 8.01 -14.99 12.38
C LYS A 158 7.90 -13.63 13.08
N ILE A 159 6.75 -12.97 12.89
CA ILE A 159 6.47 -11.65 13.46
C ILE A 159 6.25 -11.80 14.97
N ASN A 160 6.89 -10.95 15.76
CA ASN A 160 6.79 -10.97 17.22
C ASN A 160 5.82 -9.91 17.76
N VAL A 161 5.60 -8.84 17.01
CA VAL A 161 4.76 -7.71 17.41
C VAL A 161 3.82 -7.35 16.26
N VAL A 162 2.54 -7.30 16.57
CA VAL A 162 1.48 -6.86 15.65
C VAL A 162 0.69 -5.75 16.34
N ARG A 163 0.49 -4.63 15.64
CA ARG A 163 -0.37 -3.54 16.06
C ARG A 163 -1.50 -3.35 15.04
N GLY A 164 -2.75 -3.44 15.48
CA GLY A 164 -3.91 -3.10 14.69
C GLY A 164 -4.53 -1.78 15.12
N GLU A 165 -5.16 -1.05 14.19
CA GLU A 165 -5.98 0.10 14.54
C GLU A 165 -7.33 -0.38 15.11
N ALA A 166 -7.69 0.08 16.33
CA ALA A 166 -8.88 -0.38 17.07
C ALA A 166 -10.19 0.28 16.63
N ASN A 167 -10.15 1.20 15.66
CA ASN A 167 -11.33 1.90 15.19
C ASN A 167 -12.27 0.95 14.40
N ASN A 168 -13.57 1.24 14.46
CA ASN A 168 -14.60 0.53 13.67
C ASN A 168 -14.57 -1.01 13.80
N GLY A 169 -14.26 -1.56 14.99
CA GLY A 169 -14.22 -3.01 15.20
C GLY A 169 -12.86 -3.68 14.93
N GLY A 170 -11.81 -2.89 14.74
CA GLY A 170 -10.44 -3.41 14.59
C GLY A 170 -9.92 -4.14 15.82
N ASP A 171 -10.46 -3.85 17.02
CA ASP A 171 -10.22 -4.61 18.24
C ASP A 171 -10.70 -6.07 18.11
N GLU A 172 -11.91 -6.30 17.62
CA GLU A 172 -12.43 -7.66 17.35
C GLU A 172 -11.57 -8.39 16.31
N TYR A 173 -11.11 -7.69 15.27
CA TYR A 173 -10.24 -8.29 14.28
C TYR A 173 -8.92 -8.75 14.89
N CYS A 174 -8.28 -7.93 15.73
CA CYS A 174 -7.06 -8.27 16.43
C CYS A 174 -7.23 -9.46 17.39
N ASP A 175 -8.33 -9.51 18.15
CA ASP A 175 -8.63 -10.60 19.08
C ASP A 175 -8.77 -11.93 18.33
N VAL A 176 -9.44 -11.92 17.17
CA VAL A 176 -9.58 -13.14 16.36
C VAL A 176 -8.25 -13.57 15.76
N VAL A 177 -7.42 -12.64 15.27
CA VAL A 177 -6.06 -12.94 14.79
C VAL A 177 -5.22 -13.56 15.90
N ASP A 178 -5.19 -12.97 17.10
CA ASP A 178 -4.47 -13.52 18.27
C ASP A 178 -4.95 -14.93 18.61
N SER A 179 -6.27 -15.15 18.65
CA SER A 179 -6.87 -16.47 18.90
C SER A 179 -6.43 -17.52 17.86
N GLN A 180 -6.45 -17.16 16.56
CA GLN A 180 -6.06 -18.07 15.48
C GLN A 180 -4.56 -18.39 15.54
N LEU A 181 -3.71 -17.42 15.88
CA LEU A 181 -2.27 -17.66 16.09
C LEU A 181 -2.02 -18.65 17.23
N ARG A 182 -2.69 -18.45 18.39
CA ARG A 182 -2.59 -19.36 19.53
C ARG A 182 -3.08 -20.77 19.21
N GLN A 183 -4.18 -20.90 18.44
CA GLN A 183 -4.67 -22.22 18.00
C GLN A 183 -3.65 -22.96 17.13
N GLN A 184 -2.80 -22.23 16.39
CA GLN A 184 -1.69 -22.78 15.60
C GLN A 184 -0.38 -22.92 16.39
N GLY A 185 -0.42 -22.69 17.71
CA GLY A 185 0.77 -22.78 18.58
C GLY A 185 1.77 -21.63 18.40
N TYR A 186 1.34 -20.55 17.72
CA TYR A 186 2.20 -19.39 17.51
C TYR A 186 1.90 -18.28 18.53
N HIS A 187 2.97 -17.78 19.17
CA HIS A 187 2.87 -16.72 20.17
C HIS A 187 3.49 -15.43 19.66
N CYS A 188 2.65 -14.40 19.55
CA CYS A 188 3.08 -13.06 19.19
C CYS A 188 2.29 -12.03 20.02
N SER A 189 2.82 -10.84 20.19
CA SER A 189 2.10 -9.74 20.87
C SER A 189 1.19 -9.04 19.86
N VAL A 190 -0.09 -9.39 19.86
CA VAL A 190 -1.10 -8.69 19.06
C VAL A 190 -1.76 -7.62 19.94
N ARG A 191 -1.70 -6.35 19.52
CA ARG A 191 -2.26 -5.21 20.24
C ARG A 191 -3.19 -4.42 19.34
N SER A 192 -4.32 -3.98 19.89
CA SER A 192 -5.17 -2.97 19.24
C SER A 192 -4.91 -1.61 19.88
N GLN A 193 -4.79 -0.58 19.07
CA GLN A 193 -4.59 0.80 19.54
C GLN A 193 -5.52 1.74 18.80
N ARG A 194 -6.21 2.61 19.51
CA ARG A 194 -7.03 3.65 18.89
C ARG A 194 -6.13 4.72 18.27
N ALA A 195 -6.53 5.21 17.10
CA ALA A 195 -5.89 6.39 16.51
C ALA A 195 -5.98 7.56 17.50
N PRO A 196 -4.97 8.45 17.58
CA PRO A 196 -5.03 9.63 18.42
C PRO A 196 -6.26 10.50 18.09
N ASN A 197 -7.01 10.89 19.13
CA ASN A 197 -8.18 11.74 18.95
C ASN A 197 -7.77 13.08 18.32
N GLY A 198 -8.46 13.49 17.25
CA GLY A 198 -8.30 14.79 16.62
C GLY A 198 -7.23 14.87 15.52
N GLN A 199 -6.50 13.81 15.23
CA GLN A 199 -5.57 13.77 14.11
C GLN A 199 -6.24 13.13 12.89
N SER A 200 -6.30 13.85 11.75
CA SER A 200 -6.78 13.27 10.49
C SER A 200 -5.74 12.31 9.89
N LYS A 201 -6.19 11.32 9.09
CA LYS A 201 -5.30 10.44 8.32
C LYS A 201 -4.27 11.26 7.52
N LEU A 202 -4.72 12.27 6.78
CA LEU A 202 -3.83 13.15 6.00
C LEU A 202 -2.74 13.79 6.87
N SER A 203 -3.09 14.33 8.05
CA SER A 203 -2.12 14.94 8.96
C SER A 203 -1.09 13.92 9.47
N ARG A 204 -1.52 12.69 9.76
CA ARG A 204 -0.66 11.58 10.18
C ARG A 204 0.32 11.21 9.05
N ILE A 205 -0.18 11.03 7.84
CA ILE A 205 0.65 10.67 6.68
C ILE A 205 1.69 11.76 6.41
N ILE A 206 1.31 13.04 6.43
CA ILE A 206 2.25 14.15 6.23
C ILE A 206 3.29 14.19 7.34
N GLN A 207 2.91 13.98 8.60
CA GLN A 207 3.82 13.98 9.73
C GLN A 207 4.93 12.93 9.57
N TYR A 208 4.58 11.71 9.16
CA TYR A 208 5.53 10.59 9.03
C TYR A 208 6.15 10.44 7.63
N ALA A 209 5.83 11.34 6.69
CA ALA A 209 6.38 11.26 5.33
C ALA A 209 7.92 11.24 5.28
N PRO A 210 8.66 12.04 6.07
CA PRO A 210 10.13 11.96 6.09
C PRO A 210 10.66 10.59 6.52
N ASP A 211 9.98 9.92 7.46
CA ASP A 211 10.36 8.60 7.95
C ASP A 211 10.04 7.51 6.93
N ILE A 212 8.84 7.57 6.32
CA ILE A 212 8.42 6.64 5.26
C ILE A 212 9.38 6.67 4.07
N LYS A 213 9.87 7.86 3.66
CA LYS A 213 10.88 8.01 2.59
C LYS A 213 12.23 7.36 2.92
N ARG A 214 12.48 7.02 4.19
CA ARG A 214 13.69 6.32 4.62
C ARG A 214 13.54 4.80 4.59
N PHE A 215 12.33 4.27 4.48
CA PHE A 215 12.08 2.84 4.37
C PHE A 215 12.60 2.30 3.04
N TYR A 216 13.05 1.05 3.07
CA TYR A 216 13.47 0.32 1.87
C TYR A 216 12.32 -0.57 1.39
N PHE A 217 11.81 -0.29 0.21
CA PHE A 217 10.76 -1.06 -0.45
C PHE A 217 11.37 -2.05 -1.44
N LEU A 218 10.65 -3.13 -1.76
CA LEU A 218 11.08 -4.01 -2.85
C LEU A 218 11.12 -3.23 -4.18
N ASP A 219 12.13 -3.50 -5.00
CA ASP A 219 12.16 -2.99 -6.36
C ASP A 219 11.05 -3.66 -7.21
N GLU A 220 10.67 -3.04 -8.33
CA GLU A 220 9.53 -3.46 -9.16
C GLU A 220 9.61 -4.93 -9.62
N LYS A 221 10.83 -5.46 -9.80
CA LYS A 221 11.07 -6.83 -10.28
C LYS A 221 10.75 -7.90 -9.23
N HIS A 222 10.81 -7.53 -7.96
CA HIS A 222 10.63 -8.45 -6.83
C HIS A 222 9.27 -8.26 -6.14
N GLN A 223 8.45 -7.30 -6.61
CA GLN A 223 7.13 -7.03 -6.06
C GLN A 223 6.10 -8.05 -6.55
N SER A 224 5.29 -8.56 -5.61
CA SER A 224 4.06 -9.28 -5.93
C SER A 224 3.02 -8.33 -6.53
N LYS A 225 1.91 -8.89 -7.01
CA LYS A 225 0.77 -8.11 -7.52
C LYS A 225 0.21 -7.15 -6.45
N GLU A 226 0.02 -7.66 -5.24
CA GLU A 226 -0.49 -6.91 -4.10
C GLU A 226 0.48 -5.80 -3.69
N TYR A 227 1.78 -6.12 -3.71
CA TYR A 227 2.83 -5.15 -3.38
C TYR A 227 2.88 -4.01 -4.41
N LYS A 228 2.73 -4.31 -5.71
CA LYS A 228 2.64 -3.29 -6.77
C LYS A 228 1.43 -2.38 -6.56
N ALA A 229 0.26 -2.94 -6.27
CA ALA A 229 -0.95 -2.17 -6.01
C ALA A 229 -0.81 -1.27 -4.77
N PHE A 230 -0.17 -1.77 -3.71
CA PHE A 230 0.19 -1.00 -2.53
C PHE A 230 1.10 0.18 -2.88
N MET A 231 2.19 -0.07 -3.60
CA MET A 231 3.14 0.98 -4.01
C MET A 231 2.51 1.99 -4.96
N GLU A 232 1.58 1.57 -5.81
CA GLU A 232 0.80 2.48 -6.65
C GLU A 232 0.02 3.50 -5.81
N GLN A 233 -0.69 3.05 -4.76
CA GLN A 233 -1.37 3.98 -3.84
C GLN A 233 -0.39 4.90 -3.12
N VAL A 234 0.76 4.40 -2.68
CA VAL A 234 1.79 5.21 -2.01
C VAL A 234 2.33 6.28 -2.94
N THR A 235 2.77 5.89 -4.14
CA THR A 235 3.45 6.82 -5.07
C THR A 235 2.50 7.81 -5.75
N MET A 236 1.21 7.53 -5.77
CA MET A 236 0.19 8.44 -6.30
C MET A 236 -0.46 9.32 -5.22
N PHE A 237 -0.06 9.18 -3.96
CA PHE A 237 -0.65 9.95 -2.87
C PHE A 237 -0.22 11.42 -2.93
N THR A 238 -1.21 12.34 -2.82
CA THR A 238 -0.98 13.79 -2.89
C THR A 238 -1.33 14.49 -1.59
N GLN A 239 -0.61 15.57 -1.27
CA GLN A 239 -0.92 16.45 -0.14
C GLN A 239 -2.24 17.20 -0.31
N LEU A 240 -2.76 17.31 -1.53
CA LEU A 240 -3.97 18.04 -1.85
C LEU A 240 -5.27 17.27 -1.55
N GLY A 241 -5.15 16.04 -1.03
CA GLY A 241 -6.19 15.38 -0.25
C GLY A 241 -7.41 14.86 -0.99
N LYS A 242 -7.36 14.62 -2.30
CA LYS A 242 -8.42 13.90 -3.03
C LYS A 242 -7.83 12.75 -3.84
N VAL A 243 -7.30 11.77 -3.13
CA VAL A 243 -6.98 10.47 -3.71
C VAL A 243 -8.14 9.52 -3.40
N PRO A 244 -8.48 8.60 -4.31
CA PRO A 244 -9.56 7.63 -4.10
C PRO A 244 -9.32 6.72 -2.88
N HIS A 245 -8.06 6.44 -2.56
CA HIS A 245 -7.64 5.54 -1.49
C HIS A 245 -6.37 6.05 -0.81
N ASP A 246 -6.32 5.95 0.51
CA ASP A 246 -5.18 6.37 1.35
C ASP A 246 -4.70 5.26 2.31
N ASP A 247 -5.21 4.02 2.15
CA ASP A 247 -4.97 2.92 3.08
C ASP A 247 -3.48 2.52 3.12
N ALA A 248 -2.81 2.46 1.96
CA ALA A 248 -1.40 2.12 1.89
C ALA A 248 -0.50 3.19 2.56
N PRO A 249 -0.57 4.48 2.23
CA PRO A 249 0.24 5.49 2.91
C PRO A 249 -0.13 5.65 4.38
N ASP A 250 -1.39 5.45 4.78
CA ASP A 250 -1.81 5.52 6.18
C ASP A 250 -1.25 4.35 7.00
N SER A 251 -1.27 3.14 6.47
CA SER A 251 -0.64 1.98 7.12
C SER A 251 0.88 2.16 7.32
N LEU A 252 1.58 2.80 6.36
CA LEU A 252 2.99 3.16 6.52
C LEU A 252 3.21 4.25 7.59
N ALA A 253 2.30 5.21 7.70
CA ALA A 253 2.35 6.22 8.75
C ALA A 253 2.13 5.60 10.14
N GLN A 254 1.20 4.64 10.25
CA GLN A 254 1.00 3.86 11.48
C GLN A 254 2.23 3.01 11.81
N LEU A 255 2.90 2.44 10.79
CA LEU A 255 4.14 1.69 10.97
C LEU A 255 5.27 2.59 11.48
N ALA A 256 5.43 3.78 10.92
CA ALA A 256 6.42 4.76 11.38
C ALA A 256 6.13 5.19 12.82
N ASP A 257 4.86 5.43 13.18
CA ASP A 257 4.46 5.74 14.55
C ASP A 257 4.84 4.62 15.53
N GLU A 258 4.58 3.35 15.20
CA GLU A 258 4.96 2.21 16.04
C GLU A 258 6.47 2.06 16.17
N LEU A 259 7.23 2.32 15.11
CA LEU A 259 8.69 2.21 15.11
C LEU A 259 9.34 3.26 16.00
N TYR A 260 8.88 4.51 15.95
CA TYR A 260 9.57 5.64 16.56
C TYR A 260 8.93 6.10 17.87
N ASN A 261 7.63 5.90 18.08
CA ASN A 261 6.91 6.30 19.29
C ASN A 261 6.46 5.12 20.18
N GLY A 262 6.33 3.92 19.59
CA GLY A 262 5.87 2.71 20.29
C GLY A 262 6.85 2.22 21.38
N ILE A 263 8.12 2.63 21.36
CA ILE A 263 9.18 2.18 22.26
C ILE A 263 9.28 3.02 23.54
N SER A 264 8.56 4.12 23.64
CA SER A 264 8.79 5.18 24.64
C SER A 264 8.45 4.83 26.09
N LYS A 265 8.09 3.59 26.43
CA LYS A 265 7.78 3.23 27.84
C LYS A 265 8.28 1.84 28.26
N ILE A 266 9.54 1.52 28.00
CA ILE A 266 10.22 0.55 28.87
C ILE A 266 10.87 1.37 29.98
N GLU A 267 10.11 1.69 31.03
CA GLU A 267 10.71 2.11 32.28
C GLU A 267 11.51 0.90 32.83
N PRO A 268 12.81 1.05 33.09
CA PRO A 268 13.56 -0.01 33.74
C PRO A 268 12.95 -0.24 35.12
N VAL A 269 12.29 -1.37 35.30
CA VAL A 269 11.82 -1.81 36.62
C VAL A 269 13.05 -1.97 37.49
N LYS A 270 13.27 -1.06 38.45
CA LYS A 270 14.24 -1.26 39.51
C LYS A 270 13.84 -2.54 40.23
N ARG A 271 14.68 -3.58 40.12
CA ARG A 271 14.50 -4.79 40.94
C ARG A 271 14.51 -4.34 42.40
N PRO A 272 13.50 -4.70 43.21
CA PRO A 272 13.63 -4.61 44.63
C PRO A 272 14.73 -5.56 45.08
N PHE A 273 15.66 -5.06 45.82
CA PHE A 273 16.72 -5.87 46.47
C PHE A 273 16.11 -6.78 47.52
#